data_2bd715e0c65bced5431d5188ec66eea4
#
_entry.id   2bd715e0c65bced5431d5188ec66eea4
#
_cell.length_a   1.000
_cell.length_b   1.000
_cell.length_c   1.000
_cell.angle_alpha   90.00
_cell.angle_beta   90.00
_cell.angle_gamma   90.00
#
_symmetry.space_group_name_H-M   'P 1'
#
loop_
_entity.id
_entity.type
_entity.pdbx_description
1 polymer ?
#
loop_
_entity_poly.entity_id
_entity_poly.type
_entity_poly.pdbx_seq_one_letter_code
_entity_poly.pdbx_strand_id
1 'polypeptide(L)'
;EKIVSRFGASSLDVLENEPERLTEIPGITEKKAREMSESFRRQSGIRRLIEFLTAHRLPPELAVRLYRVYGELAQDALRDDPYLLTDPYFHADFSLVDAFALELDVAADDERRVEAGILFELSYNLSNGHTFIPQPKLCAATAALSNLETELIEEGITRLTEQERLVVDAIAGLQACYLPEFYEAETYITARLLQMAEKELPAPKNLDALVSQIEAEQ
;
A
#
# COMPACT_ATOMS: atom_id res chain seq x y z
N GLU A 1 3.07 -23.81 31.86
CA GLU A 1 3.72 -24.70 32.88
C GLU A 1 3.89 -26.14 32.36
N LYS A 2 2.83 -26.88 31.94
CA LYS A 2 2.91 -28.29 31.52
C LYS A 2 3.90 -28.54 30.38
N ILE A 3 4.01 -27.64 29.39
CA ILE A 3 4.94 -27.77 28.26
C ILE A 3 6.38 -27.66 28.75
N VAL A 4 6.66 -26.62 29.56
CA VAL A 4 8.02 -26.43 30.13
C VAL A 4 8.41 -27.56 31.05
N SER A 5 7.47 -28.09 31.85
CA SER A 5 7.72 -29.27 32.71
C SER A 5 8.03 -30.52 31.91
N ARG A 6 7.46 -30.70 30.69
CA ARG A 6 7.68 -31.89 29.85
C ARG A 6 8.93 -31.78 28.98
N PHE A 7 9.18 -30.62 28.37
CA PHE A 7 10.20 -30.43 27.35
C PHE A 7 11.39 -29.56 27.81
N GLY A 8 11.29 -28.91 28.97
CA GLY A 8 12.37 -28.09 29.52
C GLY A 8 12.84 -27.01 28.54
N ALA A 9 14.14 -26.99 28.28
CA ALA A 9 14.76 -26.03 27.34
C ALA A 9 14.27 -26.15 25.87
N SER A 10 13.80 -27.34 25.46
CA SER A 10 13.30 -27.59 24.11
C SER A 10 11.84 -27.17 23.90
N SER A 11 11.19 -26.57 24.91
CA SER A 11 9.76 -26.23 24.86
C SER A 11 9.39 -25.32 23.70
N LEU A 12 10.25 -24.33 23.36
CA LEU A 12 10.00 -23.39 22.28
C LEU A 12 10.21 -24.05 20.92
N ASP A 13 11.23 -24.88 20.80
CA ASP A 13 11.51 -25.64 19.58
C ASP A 13 10.38 -26.62 19.26
N VAL A 14 9.88 -27.35 20.25
CA VAL A 14 8.71 -28.24 20.10
C VAL A 14 7.48 -27.48 19.71
N LEU A 15 7.23 -26.29 20.27
CA LEU A 15 6.12 -25.42 19.86
C LEU A 15 6.24 -24.93 18.43
N GLU A 16 7.44 -24.60 17.98
CA GLU A 16 7.69 -24.04 16.65
C GLU A 16 7.76 -25.13 15.56
N ASN A 17 8.50 -26.23 15.81
CA ASN A 17 8.90 -27.17 14.78
C ASN A 17 8.30 -28.58 14.91
N GLU A 18 7.90 -29.00 16.12
CA GLU A 18 7.45 -30.37 16.39
C GLU A 18 6.09 -30.42 17.14
N PRO A 19 5.02 -29.76 16.60
CA PRO A 19 3.74 -29.63 17.31
C PRO A 19 3.08 -30.97 17.66
N GLU A 20 3.33 -32.02 16.91
CA GLU A 20 2.83 -33.37 17.18
C GLU A 20 3.30 -33.90 18.55
N ARG A 21 4.50 -33.52 19.02
CA ARG A 21 5.00 -33.90 20.31
C ARG A 21 4.25 -33.30 21.49
N LEU A 22 3.53 -32.19 21.27
CA LEU A 22 2.67 -31.61 22.30
C LEU A 22 1.55 -32.56 22.73
N THR A 23 1.17 -33.53 21.88
CA THR A 23 0.18 -34.57 22.22
C THR A 23 0.65 -35.54 23.27
N GLU A 24 1.97 -35.61 23.56
CA GLU A 24 2.52 -36.38 24.70
C GLU A 24 2.02 -35.84 26.06
N ILE A 25 1.48 -34.58 26.07
CA ILE A 25 0.96 -33.96 27.28
C ILE A 25 -0.51 -34.31 27.45
N PRO A 26 -0.93 -34.94 28.56
CA PRO A 26 -2.32 -35.28 28.80
C PRO A 26 -3.25 -34.05 28.69
N GLY A 27 -4.28 -34.15 27.81
CA GLY A 27 -5.25 -33.10 27.59
C GLY A 27 -4.92 -32.15 26.41
N ILE A 28 -3.85 -32.41 25.65
CA ILE A 28 -3.55 -31.73 24.40
C ILE A 28 -3.90 -32.67 23.23
N THR A 29 -4.89 -32.32 22.44
CA THR A 29 -5.26 -33.03 21.22
C THR A 29 -4.43 -32.51 20.05
N GLU A 30 -4.33 -33.27 18.94
CA GLU A 30 -3.64 -32.82 17.72
C GLU A 30 -4.12 -31.46 17.23
N LYS A 31 -5.44 -31.23 17.24
CA LYS A 31 -6.02 -29.93 16.85
C LYS A 31 -5.49 -28.81 17.73
N LYS A 32 -5.52 -29.00 19.06
CA LYS A 32 -5.03 -28.01 20.01
C LYS A 32 -3.53 -27.80 19.90
N ALA A 33 -2.76 -28.86 19.62
CA ALA A 33 -1.34 -28.76 19.37
C ALA A 33 -1.00 -27.89 18.17
N ARG A 34 -1.72 -28.07 17.04
CA ARG A 34 -1.58 -27.25 15.85
C ARG A 34 -1.96 -25.78 16.11
N GLU A 35 -3.10 -25.53 16.73
CA GLU A 35 -3.54 -24.17 17.08
C GLU A 35 -2.51 -23.45 17.98
N MET A 36 -1.93 -24.16 18.94
CA MET A 36 -0.88 -23.61 19.81
C MET A 36 0.39 -23.29 19.02
N SER A 37 0.84 -24.19 18.15
CA SER A 37 1.99 -24.00 17.30
C SER A 37 1.80 -22.82 16.33
N GLU A 38 0.67 -22.74 15.63
CA GLU A 38 0.34 -21.65 14.73
C GLU A 38 0.33 -20.30 15.45
N SER A 39 -0.31 -20.24 16.63
CA SER A 39 -0.32 -19.04 17.46
C SER A 39 1.09 -18.62 17.89
N PHE A 40 1.91 -19.59 18.29
CA PHE A 40 3.29 -19.36 18.71
C PHE A 40 4.16 -18.88 17.54
N ARG A 41 4.12 -19.55 16.38
CA ARG A 41 4.85 -19.15 15.16
C ARG A 41 4.49 -17.75 14.73
N ARG A 42 3.18 -17.42 14.74
CA ARG A 42 2.71 -16.08 14.42
C ARG A 42 3.30 -15.03 15.35
N GLN A 43 3.27 -15.26 16.66
CA GLN A 43 3.81 -14.32 17.65
C GLN A 43 5.33 -14.17 17.51
N SER A 44 6.04 -15.30 17.35
CA SER A 44 7.49 -15.34 17.13
C SER A 44 7.87 -14.62 15.83
N GLY A 45 7.13 -14.87 14.74
CA GLY A 45 7.37 -14.25 13.44
C GLY A 45 7.16 -12.74 13.48
N ILE A 46 6.07 -12.27 14.09
CA ILE A 46 5.83 -10.84 14.27
C ILE A 46 6.93 -10.19 15.12
N ARG A 47 7.39 -10.85 16.19
CA ARG A 47 8.48 -10.33 17.02
C ARG A 47 9.79 -10.23 16.25
N ARG A 48 10.15 -11.24 15.45
CA ARG A 48 11.34 -11.20 14.58
C ARG A 48 11.24 -10.05 13.56
N LEU A 49 10.03 -9.80 13.01
CA LEU A 49 9.80 -8.66 12.11
C LEU A 49 9.95 -7.31 12.83
N ILE A 50 9.45 -7.16 14.04
CA ILE A 50 9.63 -5.95 14.85
C ILE A 50 11.12 -5.68 15.09
N GLU A 51 11.88 -6.70 15.46
CA GLU A 51 13.33 -6.62 15.68
C GLU A 51 14.05 -6.21 14.38
N PHE A 52 13.69 -6.83 13.26
CA PHE A 52 14.23 -6.51 11.93
C PHE A 52 13.91 -5.07 11.50
N LEU A 53 12.64 -4.67 11.55
CA LEU A 53 12.23 -3.31 11.18
C LEU A 53 12.90 -2.25 12.04
N THR A 54 12.97 -2.49 13.36
CA THR A 54 13.64 -1.57 14.28
C THR A 54 15.13 -1.43 13.99
N ALA A 55 15.80 -2.53 13.65
CA ALA A 55 17.23 -2.52 13.28
C ALA A 55 17.50 -1.65 12.04
N HIS A 56 16.54 -1.59 11.11
CA HIS A 56 16.60 -0.80 9.88
C HIS A 56 15.85 0.55 9.97
N ARG A 57 15.51 1.00 11.19
CA ARG A 57 14.80 2.28 11.44
C ARG A 57 13.43 2.40 10.76
N LEU A 58 12.84 1.25 10.39
CA LEU A 58 11.48 1.19 9.88
C LEU A 58 10.46 1.12 11.02
N PRO A 59 9.24 1.65 10.84
CA PRO A 59 8.19 1.61 11.85
C PRO A 59 7.83 0.17 12.26
N PRO A 60 7.97 -0.21 13.55
CA PRO A 60 7.71 -1.58 14.00
C PRO A 60 6.23 -1.98 13.86
N GLU A 61 5.30 -1.03 13.78
CA GLU A 61 3.88 -1.27 13.56
C GLU A 61 3.58 -1.92 12.19
N LEU A 62 4.49 -1.83 11.23
CA LEU A 62 4.39 -2.52 9.94
C LEU A 62 4.45 -4.05 10.10
N ALA A 63 5.06 -4.56 11.17
CA ALA A 63 5.28 -5.99 11.37
C ALA A 63 3.99 -6.82 11.27
N VAL A 64 2.88 -6.33 11.85
CA VAL A 64 1.59 -7.04 11.84
C VAL A 64 1.00 -7.11 10.44
N ARG A 65 1.11 -6.02 9.66
CA ARG A 65 0.62 -5.96 8.28
C ARG A 65 1.46 -6.83 7.37
N LEU A 66 2.78 -6.75 7.48
CA LEU A 66 3.74 -7.57 6.73
C LEU A 66 3.53 -9.07 7.00
N TYR A 67 3.41 -9.44 8.27
CA TYR A 67 3.17 -10.85 8.61
C TYR A 67 1.81 -11.34 8.09
N ARG A 68 0.80 -10.48 8.03
CA ARG A 68 -0.51 -10.84 7.47
C ARG A 68 -0.44 -11.16 5.98
N VAL A 69 0.39 -10.43 5.22
CA VAL A 69 0.51 -10.58 3.77
C VAL A 69 1.51 -11.69 3.41
N TYR A 70 2.70 -11.67 4.03
CA TYR A 70 3.84 -12.51 3.63
C TYR A 70 4.15 -13.64 4.61
N GLY A 71 3.52 -13.67 5.80
CA GLY A 71 3.78 -14.68 6.82
C GLY A 71 5.25 -14.71 7.26
N GLU A 72 5.80 -15.91 7.28
CA GLU A 72 7.21 -16.14 7.68
C GLU A 72 8.21 -15.64 6.63
N LEU A 73 7.77 -15.43 5.38
CA LEU A 73 8.61 -14.94 4.27
C LEU A 73 8.75 -13.40 4.24
N ALA A 74 8.14 -12.69 5.20
CA ALA A 74 8.08 -11.23 5.18
C ALA A 74 9.46 -10.55 5.19
N GLN A 75 10.45 -11.11 5.89
CA GLN A 75 11.82 -10.55 5.88
C GLN A 75 12.51 -10.76 4.53
N ASP A 76 12.32 -11.93 3.92
CA ASP A 76 12.91 -12.24 2.62
C ASP A 76 12.27 -11.37 1.54
N ALA A 77 10.93 -11.23 1.56
CA ALA A 77 10.21 -10.33 0.66
C ALA A 77 10.72 -8.87 0.76
N LEU A 78 10.98 -8.37 1.98
CA LEU A 78 11.53 -7.04 2.19
C LEU A 78 12.97 -6.87 1.68
N ARG A 79 13.78 -7.93 1.73
CA ARG A 79 15.14 -7.90 1.18
C ARG A 79 15.14 -7.97 -0.34
N ASP A 80 14.22 -8.75 -0.91
CA ASP A 80 14.09 -8.88 -2.36
C ASP A 80 13.53 -7.61 -2.99
N ASP A 81 12.50 -7.02 -2.36
CA ASP A 81 11.89 -5.77 -2.80
C ASP A 81 11.48 -4.87 -1.62
N PRO A 82 12.35 -3.95 -1.20
CA PRO A 82 12.02 -2.98 -0.15
C PRO A 82 10.84 -2.07 -0.49
N TYR A 83 10.65 -1.77 -1.80
CA TYR A 83 9.63 -0.83 -2.26
C TYR A 83 8.21 -1.37 -2.17
N LEU A 84 8.01 -2.66 -1.86
CA LEU A 84 6.68 -3.19 -1.52
C LEU A 84 6.03 -2.42 -0.35
N LEU A 85 6.83 -1.79 0.53
CA LEU A 85 6.32 -0.98 1.63
C LEU A 85 5.69 0.35 1.17
N THR A 86 5.93 0.78 -0.07
CA THR A 86 5.31 1.99 -0.63
C THR A 86 3.86 1.74 -1.07
N ASP A 87 3.42 0.49 -1.11
CA ASP A 87 2.01 0.16 -1.34
C ASP A 87 1.13 0.86 -0.29
N PRO A 88 0.01 1.50 -0.69
CA PRO A 88 -0.89 2.22 0.21
C PRO A 88 -1.39 1.40 1.40
N TYR A 89 -1.44 0.07 1.28
CA TYR A 89 -1.81 -0.83 2.37
C TYR A 89 -0.88 -0.71 3.59
N PHE A 90 0.42 -0.48 3.36
CA PHE A 90 1.41 -0.38 4.45
C PHE A 90 1.48 1.03 5.03
N HIS A 91 1.17 2.08 4.28
CA HIS A 91 1.28 3.49 4.68
C HIS A 91 2.69 3.86 5.19
N ALA A 92 3.73 3.29 4.58
CA ALA A 92 5.10 3.65 4.92
C ALA A 92 5.53 4.92 4.17
N ASP A 93 6.33 5.74 4.84
CA ASP A 93 6.92 6.93 4.23
C ASP A 93 7.99 6.54 3.21
N PHE A 94 7.93 7.12 2.00
CA PHE A 94 8.87 6.81 0.92
C PHE A 94 10.32 7.04 1.35
N SER A 95 10.61 8.14 2.07
CA SER A 95 11.98 8.48 2.45
C SER A 95 12.60 7.42 3.37
N LEU A 96 11.79 6.82 4.26
CA LEU A 96 12.25 5.74 5.14
C LEU A 96 12.49 4.45 4.36
N VAL A 97 11.58 4.13 3.42
CA VAL A 97 11.70 2.95 2.56
C VAL A 97 12.90 3.07 1.63
N ASP A 98 13.10 4.25 1.03
CA ASP A 98 14.23 4.52 0.14
C ASP A 98 15.58 4.43 0.87
N ALA A 99 15.67 5.00 2.08
CA ALA A 99 16.86 4.85 2.91
C ALA A 99 17.16 3.38 3.25
N PHE A 100 16.13 2.60 3.55
CA PHE A 100 16.29 1.16 3.79
C PHE A 100 16.71 0.39 2.53
N ALA A 101 16.13 0.71 1.37
CA ALA A 101 16.51 0.10 0.10
C ALA A 101 17.99 0.36 -0.24
N LEU A 102 18.45 1.59 -0.02
CA LEU A 102 19.86 1.96 -0.22
C LEU A 102 20.80 1.26 0.78
N GLU A 103 20.37 1.00 2.03
CA GLU A 103 21.11 0.15 2.99
C GLU A 103 21.27 -1.30 2.50
N LEU A 104 20.36 -1.78 1.65
CA LEU A 104 20.40 -3.11 1.02
C LEU A 104 21.12 -3.12 -0.34
N ASP A 105 21.89 -2.07 -0.65
CA ASP A 105 22.64 -1.92 -1.90
C ASP A 105 21.74 -1.91 -3.16
N VAL A 106 20.46 -1.52 -3.04
CA VAL A 106 19.63 -1.27 -4.23
C VAL A 106 20.22 -0.09 -5.00
N ALA A 107 20.40 -0.26 -6.32
CA ALA A 107 20.99 0.76 -7.16
C ALA A 107 20.16 2.06 -7.17
N ALA A 108 20.85 3.21 -7.24
CA ALA A 108 20.18 4.51 -7.21
C ALA A 108 19.19 4.72 -8.38
N ASP A 109 19.46 4.06 -9.52
CA ASP A 109 18.68 4.07 -10.75
C ASP A 109 17.83 2.79 -10.94
N ASP A 110 17.66 1.99 -9.88
CA ASP A 110 16.82 0.79 -9.92
C ASP A 110 15.39 1.14 -10.36
N GLU A 111 14.84 0.39 -11.31
CA GLU A 111 13.51 0.62 -11.87
C GLU A 111 12.41 0.64 -10.80
N ARG A 112 12.51 -0.22 -9.79
CA ARG A 112 11.56 -0.28 -8.67
C ARG A 112 11.58 1.00 -7.84
N ARG A 113 12.77 1.59 -7.64
CA ARG A 113 12.95 2.88 -6.97
C ARG A 113 12.27 4.02 -7.73
N VAL A 114 12.49 4.07 -9.04
CA VAL A 114 11.86 5.07 -9.93
C VAL A 114 10.35 4.94 -9.88
N GLU A 115 9.82 3.74 -10.09
CA GLU A 115 8.38 3.46 -10.09
C GLU A 115 7.73 3.78 -8.74
N ALA A 116 8.35 3.38 -7.64
CA ALA A 116 7.87 3.68 -6.29
C ALA A 116 7.82 5.19 -6.01
N GLY A 117 8.82 5.95 -6.46
CA GLY A 117 8.86 7.40 -6.34
C GLY A 117 7.73 8.09 -7.12
N ILE A 118 7.47 7.64 -8.35
CA ILE A 118 6.37 8.15 -9.19
C ILE A 118 5.01 7.90 -8.52
N LEU A 119 4.77 6.67 -8.06
CA LEU A 119 3.50 6.30 -7.43
C LEU A 119 3.31 7.00 -6.08
N PHE A 120 4.40 7.21 -5.33
CA PHE A 120 4.36 7.98 -4.09
C PHE A 120 3.95 9.43 -4.34
N GLU A 121 4.54 10.12 -5.32
CA GLU A 121 4.18 11.49 -5.66
C GLU A 121 2.71 11.62 -6.07
N LEU A 122 2.19 10.69 -6.87
CA LEU A 122 0.77 10.65 -7.21
C LEU A 122 -0.10 10.48 -5.96
N SER A 123 0.21 9.52 -5.10
CA SER A 123 -0.53 9.24 -3.87
C SER A 123 -0.48 10.41 -2.88
N TYR A 124 0.67 11.05 -2.75
CA TYR A 124 0.84 12.22 -1.88
C TYR A 124 -0.04 13.39 -2.34
N ASN A 125 -0.11 13.64 -3.65
CA ASN A 125 -0.91 14.73 -4.20
C ASN A 125 -2.43 14.50 -4.10
N LEU A 126 -2.88 13.24 -4.02
CA LEU A 126 -4.29 12.93 -3.69
C LEU A 126 -4.70 13.50 -2.34
N SER A 127 -3.82 13.43 -1.34
CA SER A 127 -4.05 14.01 -0.01
C SER A 127 -4.23 15.53 -0.05
N ASN A 128 -3.71 16.17 -1.09
CA ASN A 128 -3.85 17.60 -1.35
C ASN A 128 -5.05 17.96 -2.24
N GLY A 129 -5.92 16.99 -2.55
CA GLY A 129 -7.13 17.17 -3.35
C GLY A 129 -6.93 17.15 -4.85
N HIS A 130 -5.79 16.65 -5.34
CA HIS A 130 -5.50 16.53 -6.77
C HIS A 130 -5.67 15.08 -7.21
N THR A 131 -6.56 14.81 -8.16
CA THR A 131 -6.79 13.47 -8.71
C THR A 131 -5.75 13.06 -9.76
N PHE A 132 -5.05 14.04 -10.35
CA PHE A 132 -3.96 13.83 -11.31
C PHE A 132 -2.84 14.85 -11.13
N ILE A 133 -1.69 14.56 -11.73
CA ILE A 133 -0.56 15.49 -11.85
C ILE A 133 -0.18 15.59 -13.32
N PRO A 134 0.03 16.80 -13.86
CA PRO A 134 0.62 16.98 -15.18
C PRO A 134 2.00 16.32 -15.27
N GLN A 135 2.27 15.52 -16.31
CA GLN A 135 3.49 14.73 -16.44
C GLN A 135 4.79 15.53 -16.20
N PRO A 136 4.97 16.77 -16.72
CA PRO A 136 6.19 17.53 -16.44
C PRO A 136 6.35 17.89 -14.95
N LYS A 137 5.23 18.09 -14.23
CA LYS A 137 5.26 18.35 -12.78
C LYS A 137 5.57 17.08 -11.99
N LEU A 138 5.01 15.95 -12.42
CA LEU A 138 5.29 14.65 -11.82
C LEU A 138 6.77 14.31 -11.97
N CYS A 139 7.34 14.46 -13.18
CA CYS A 139 8.76 14.25 -13.43
C CYS A 139 9.63 15.15 -12.54
N ALA A 140 9.32 16.43 -12.45
CA ALA A 140 10.10 17.36 -11.62
C ALA A 140 10.01 17.04 -10.11
N ALA A 141 8.82 16.66 -9.61
CA ALA A 141 8.62 16.30 -8.21
C ALA A 141 9.37 15.00 -7.88
N THR A 142 9.24 13.97 -8.71
CA THR A 142 9.93 12.68 -8.53
C THR A 142 11.44 12.85 -8.64
N ALA A 143 11.94 13.67 -9.57
CA ALA A 143 13.37 14.00 -9.69
C ALA A 143 13.90 14.67 -8.42
N ALA A 144 13.16 15.61 -7.86
CA ALA A 144 13.53 16.27 -6.60
C ALA A 144 13.51 15.31 -5.40
N LEU A 145 12.54 14.37 -5.36
CA LEU A 145 12.40 13.38 -4.28
C LEU A 145 13.55 12.36 -4.29
N SER A 146 13.88 11.83 -5.48
CA SER A 146 14.81 10.70 -5.64
C SER A 146 16.23 11.10 -6.09
N ASN A 147 16.42 12.37 -6.44
CA ASN A 147 17.66 12.90 -7.05
C ASN A 147 18.09 12.12 -8.31
N LEU A 148 17.12 11.84 -9.18
CA LEU A 148 17.30 11.14 -10.44
C LEU A 148 17.12 12.08 -11.63
N GLU A 149 17.68 11.70 -12.77
CA GLU A 149 17.49 12.39 -14.04
C GLU A 149 16.05 12.22 -14.54
N THR A 150 15.52 13.25 -15.20
CA THR A 150 14.13 13.30 -15.66
C THR A 150 13.81 12.20 -16.68
N GLU A 151 14.80 11.83 -17.52
CA GLU A 151 14.69 10.81 -18.54
C GLU A 151 14.36 9.42 -17.95
N LEU A 152 14.98 9.05 -16.83
CA LEU A 152 14.68 7.79 -16.13
C LEU A 152 13.25 7.77 -15.59
N ILE A 153 12.74 8.94 -15.17
CA ILE A 153 11.38 9.06 -14.65
C ILE A 153 10.35 8.96 -15.80
N GLU A 154 10.65 9.56 -16.96
CA GLU A 154 9.80 9.43 -18.14
C GLU A 154 9.71 7.98 -18.63
N GLU A 155 10.82 7.25 -18.60
CA GLU A 155 10.85 5.81 -18.86
C GLU A 155 10.02 5.04 -17.82
N GLY A 156 10.12 5.39 -16.53
CA GLY A 156 9.33 4.82 -15.45
C GLY A 156 7.83 5.04 -15.62
N ILE A 157 7.42 6.25 -16.03
CA ILE A 157 6.00 6.55 -16.36
C ILE A 157 5.53 5.67 -17.51
N THR A 158 6.35 5.48 -18.54
CA THR A 158 6.02 4.62 -19.68
C THR A 158 5.82 3.17 -19.23
N ARG A 159 6.76 2.61 -18.44
CA ARG A 159 6.64 1.26 -17.90
C ARG A 159 5.41 1.07 -17.02
N LEU A 160 5.16 2.02 -16.10
CA LEU A 160 3.96 1.97 -15.24
C LEU A 160 2.66 2.03 -16.04
N THR A 161 2.65 2.76 -17.16
CA THR A 161 1.50 2.82 -18.06
C THR A 161 1.29 1.50 -18.80
N GLU A 162 2.37 0.87 -19.27
CA GLU A 162 2.33 -0.46 -19.91
C GLU A 162 1.88 -1.56 -18.92
N GLN A 163 2.22 -1.40 -17.64
CA GLN A 163 1.80 -2.29 -16.55
C GLN A 163 0.37 -2.00 -16.03
N GLU A 164 -0.32 -1.03 -16.59
CA GLU A 164 -1.65 -0.56 -16.13
C GLU A 164 -1.67 -0.07 -14.66
N ARG A 165 -0.50 0.32 -14.14
CA ARG A 165 -0.35 0.89 -12.78
C ARG A 165 -0.42 2.41 -12.75
N LEU A 166 -0.44 3.04 -13.92
CA LEU A 166 -0.58 4.47 -14.14
C LEU A 166 -1.36 4.70 -15.41
N VAL A 167 -2.21 5.71 -15.44
CA VAL A 167 -2.95 6.14 -16.64
C VAL A 167 -2.47 7.52 -17.04
N VAL A 168 -2.12 7.69 -18.32
CA VAL A 168 -1.83 8.99 -18.92
C VAL A 168 -2.95 9.35 -19.88
N ASP A 169 -3.62 10.48 -19.65
CA ASP A 169 -4.69 10.98 -20.52
C ASP A 169 -4.44 12.44 -20.93
N ALA A 170 -4.85 12.78 -22.14
CA ALA A 170 -4.68 14.13 -22.69
C ALA A 170 -5.86 15.02 -22.31
N ILE A 171 -5.67 15.90 -21.32
CA ILE A 171 -6.69 16.83 -20.85
C ILE A 171 -6.28 18.27 -21.18
N ALA A 172 -7.07 18.94 -22.00
CA ALA A 172 -6.83 20.34 -22.40
C ALA A 172 -5.38 20.61 -22.91
N GLY A 173 -4.81 19.62 -23.61
CA GLY A 173 -3.45 19.71 -24.16
C GLY A 173 -2.32 19.38 -23.19
N LEU A 174 -2.64 18.94 -21.97
CA LEU A 174 -1.70 18.45 -20.97
C LEU A 174 -1.77 16.94 -20.88
N GLN A 175 -0.61 16.28 -20.71
CA GLN A 175 -0.55 14.88 -20.33
C GLN A 175 -0.78 14.78 -18.81
N ALA A 176 -1.94 14.26 -18.42
CA ALA A 176 -2.36 14.10 -17.04
C ALA A 176 -2.09 12.67 -16.57
N CYS A 177 -1.28 12.51 -15.51
CA CYS A 177 -0.94 11.22 -14.93
C CYS A 177 -1.84 10.95 -13.74
N TYR A 178 -2.49 9.78 -13.73
CA TYR A 178 -3.43 9.32 -12.70
C TYR A 178 -3.01 7.98 -12.11
N LEU A 179 -3.40 7.75 -10.87
CA LEU A 179 -3.60 6.37 -10.40
C LEU A 179 -4.89 5.81 -11.03
N PRO A 180 -4.92 4.54 -11.47
CA PRO A 180 -6.04 3.97 -12.25
C PRO A 180 -7.40 4.14 -11.60
N GLU A 181 -7.49 3.90 -10.29
CA GLU A 181 -8.74 4.01 -9.52
C GLU A 181 -9.36 5.42 -9.55
N PHE A 182 -8.54 6.46 -9.61
CA PHE A 182 -9.03 7.85 -9.68
C PHE A 182 -9.45 8.23 -11.10
N TYR A 183 -8.73 7.73 -12.10
CA TYR A 183 -9.14 7.88 -13.50
C TYR A 183 -10.49 7.21 -13.77
N GLU A 184 -10.67 5.98 -13.30
CA GLU A 184 -11.92 5.25 -13.41
C GLU A 184 -13.07 5.96 -12.68
N ALA A 185 -12.81 6.46 -11.48
CA ALA A 185 -13.80 7.21 -10.70
C ALA A 185 -14.24 8.49 -11.41
N GLU A 186 -13.31 9.30 -11.94
CA GLU A 186 -13.64 10.51 -12.70
C GLU A 186 -14.42 10.19 -13.99
N THR A 187 -14.00 9.17 -14.72
CA THR A 187 -14.68 8.71 -15.93
C THR A 187 -16.10 8.25 -15.62
N TYR A 188 -16.27 7.48 -14.57
CA TYR A 188 -17.59 7.02 -14.12
C TYR A 188 -18.50 8.19 -13.71
N ILE A 189 -17.99 9.12 -12.90
CA ILE A 189 -18.73 10.31 -12.46
C ILE A 189 -19.16 11.15 -13.67
N THR A 190 -18.25 11.38 -14.60
CA THR A 190 -18.51 12.14 -15.83
C THR A 190 -19.61 11.51 -16.67
N ALA A 191 -19.50 10.20 -16.93
CA ALA A 191 -20.53 9.46 -17.67
C ALA A 191 -21.90 9.52 -16.95
N ARG A 192 -21.89 9.43 -15.62
CA ARG A 192 -23.13 9.47 -14.82
C ARG A 192 -23.78 10.86 -14.84
N LEU A 193 -22.99 11.91 -14.73
CA LEU A 193 -23.50 13.29 -14.80
C LEU A 193 -24.07 13.61 -16.19
N LEU A 194 -23.42 13.16 -17.27
CA LEU A 194 -23.94 13.32 -18.63
C LEU A 194 -25.28 12.61 -18.78
N GLN A 195 -25.42 11.34 -18.32
CA GLN A 195 -26.70 10.64 -18.33
C GLN A 195 -27.79 11.35 -17.52
N MET A 196 -27.42 12.00 -16.42
CA MET A 196 -28.39 12.77 -15.62
C MET A 196 -28.78 14.07 -16.34
N ALA A 197 -27.85 14.74 -17.01
CA ALA A 197 -28.09 15.95 -17.77
C ALA A 197 -28.98 15.72 -19.00
N GLU A 198 -28.91 14.52 -19.62
CA GLU A 198 -29.78 14.13 -20.73
C GLU A 198 -31.24 13.85 -20.33
N LYS A 199 -31.52 13.68 -19.05
CA LYS A 199 -32.88 13.48 -18.58
C LYS A 199 -33.63 14.80 -18.49
N GLU A 200 -34.57 15.01 -19.40
CA GLU A 200 -35.56 16.06 -19.24
C GLU A 200 -36.41 15.80 -17.99
N LEU A 201 -36.17 16.58 -16.95
CA LEU A 201 -37.05 16.61 -15.79
C LEU A 201 -38.16 17.64 -16.06
N PRO A 202 -39.43 17.27 -15.89
CA PRO A 202 -40.52 18.23 -16.03
C PRO A 202 -40.31 19.34 -14.98
N ALA A 203 -40.13 20.56 -15.44
CA ALA A 203 -40.04 21.70 -14.53
C ALA A 203 -41.32 21.81 -13.70
N PRO A 204 -41.22 21.98 -12.36
CA PRO A 204 -42.41 22.24 -11.55
C PRO A 204 -43.14 23.50 -12.05
N LYS A 205 -44.48 23.43 -12.10
CA LYS A 205 -45.32 24.49 -12.65
C LYS A 205 -45.15 25.86 -11.96
N ASN A 206 -44.50 25.90 -10.80
CA ASN A 206 -44.30 27.07 -9.94
C ASN A 206 -42.83 27.23 -9.55
N LEU A 207 -41.89 26.91 -10.48
CA LEU A 207 -40.44 26.95 -10.22
C LEU A 207 -39.98 28.31 -9.70
N ASP A 208 -40.40 29.41 -10.34
CA ASP A 208 -39.99 30.77 -9.93
C ASP A 208 -40.50 31.13 -8.52
N ALA A 209 -41.69 30.67 -8.16
CA ALA A 209 -42.21 30.88 -6.81
C ALA A 209 -41.47 30.08 -5.74
N LEU A 210 -41.07 28.85 -6.08
CA LEU A 210 -40.26 28.00 -5.18
C LEU A 210 -38.86 28.57 -4.99
N VAL A 211 -38.23 29.05 -6.08
CA VAL A 211 -36.90 29.69 -5.97
C VAL A 211 -36.98 30.94 -5.10
N SER A 212 -37.97 31.81 -5.33
CA SER A 212 -38.16 33.04 -4.55
C SER A 212 -38.43 32.73 -3.05
N GLN A 213 -39.14 31.64 -2.75
CA GLN A 213 -39.41 31.23 -1.37
C GLN A 213 -38.10 30.75 -0.69
N ILE A 214 -37.27 29.95 -1.38
CA ILE A 214 -36.00 29.46 -0.82
C ILE A 214 -35.01 30.62 -0.61
N GLU A 215 -34.96 31.58 -1.55
CA GLU A 215 -34.11 32.78 -1.42
C GLU A 215 -34.55 33.68 -0.26
N ALA A 216 -35.84 33.72 0.07
CA ALA A 216 -36.35 34.49 1.21
C ALA A 216 -36.13 33.81 2.58
N GLU A 217 -35.86 32.52 2.60
CA GLU A 217 -35.58 31.74 3.82
C GLU A 217 -34.09 31.69 4.18
N GLN A 218 -33.19 32.19 3.32
CA GLN A 218 -31.74 32.33 3.54
C GLN A 218 -31.36 33.73 4.02
#